data_e064bc62ee91ed75b0e526d1e0d758b8
#
_entry.id   e064bc62ee91ed75b0e526d1e0d758b8
#
_cell.length_a   1.000
_cell.length_b   1.000
_cell.length_c   1.000
_cell.angle_alpha   90.00
_cell.angle_beta   90.00
_cell.angle_gamma   90.00
#
_symmetry.space_group_name_H-M   'P 1'
#
loop_
_entity.id
_entity.type
_entity.pdbx_description
1 polymer ?
#
loop_
_entity_poly.entity_id
_entity_poly.type
_entity_poly.pdbx_seq_one_letter_code
_entity_poly.pdbx_strand_id
1 'polypeptide(L)'
;MNTDKDIKETDVAVLESGNKVESKNGTKKALKKKVNKKKKLQAVRLFEKGVILGYKRSQRNQDPNFTLISIKNVKTRQHAQFYVGKKVAYVYRTVRHHNGTKIRCMWGKICRTHGNSGVVRAKFRNHIPPCAFGNRGIHIYKYILK
;
A
#
# COMPACT_ATOMS: atom_id res chain seq x y z
N MET A 1 -15.59 -2.24 -68.92
CA MET A 1 -15.00 -3.52 -69.29
C MET A 1 -15.07 -4.36 -68.03
N ASN A 2 -16.23 -5.01 -67.74
CA ASN A 2 -16.56 -6.37 -68.11
C ASN A 2 -15.65 -7.35 -67.37
N THR A 3 -16.12 -8.33 -66.58
CA THR A 3 -17.35 -9.15 -66.51
C THR A 3 -17.17 -10.00 -65.25
N ASP A 4 -18.12 -10.09 -64.36
CA ASP A 4 -19.09 -11.17 -64.18
C ASP A 4 -18.60 -12.60 -64.25
N LYS A 5 -18.97 -13.35 -63.28
CA LYS A 5 -19.70 -14.63 -63.22
C LYS A 5 -19.19 -15.47 -62.05
N ASP A 6 -20.03 -15.65 -61.06
CA ASP A 6 -21.19 -16.53 -60.92
C ASP A 6 -20.85 -18.00 -60.58
N ILE A 7 -21.41 -18.41 -59.45
CA ILE A 7 -22.19 -19.62 -59.17
C ILE A 7 -21.42 -20.95 -59.03
N LYS A 8 -21.53 -21.60 -57.89
CA LYS A 8 -22.52 -22.64 -57.59
C LYS A 8 -22.33 -23.28 -56.20
N GLU A 9 -23.51 -23.34 -55.54
CA GLU A 9 -23.90 -24.31 -54.55
C GLU A 9 -23.59 -25.75 -54.91
N THR A 10 -23.38 -26.56 -53.87
CA THR A 10 -24.07 -27.84 -53.56
C THR A 10 -23.54 -28.34 -52.25
N ASP A 11 -24.35 -28.32 -51.23
CA ASP A 11 -25.15 -29.36 -50.58
C ASP A 11 -24.48 -30.62 -50.05
N VAL A 12 -24.82 -30.89 -48.80
CA VAL A 12 -25.16 -32.17 -48.16
C VAL A 12 -24.00 -32.96 -47.51
N ALA A 13 -24.01 -33.06 -46.23
CA ALA A 13 -24.56 -34.07 -45.37
C ALA A 13 -23.98 -34.04 -43.96
N VAL A 14 -24.85 -33.81 -43.02
CA VAL A 14 -25.09 -34.56 -41.79
C VAL A 14 -24.04 -35.59 -41.39
N LEU A 15 -23.46 -35.39 -40.22
CA LEU A 15 -23.37 -36.44 -39.20
C LEU A 15 -23.17 -35.82 -37.81
N GLU A 16 -24.11 -36.15 -36.95
CA GLU A 16 -24.12 -35.92 -35.49
C GLU A 16 -22.88 -36.53 -34.85
N SER A 17 -22.34 -35.82 -33.88
CA SER A 17 -21.99 -36.47 -32.62
C SER A 17 -21.70 -35.39 -31.57
N GLY A 18 -22.41 -35.55 -30.47
CA GLY A 18 -22.36 -34.67 -29.32
C GLY A 18 -20.98 -34.39 -28.76
N ASN A 19 -20.80 -33.17 -28.33
CA ASN A 19 -19.87 -32.98 -27.24
C ASN A 19 -20.17 -31.69 -26.44
N LYS A 20 -20.61 -31.97 -25.22
CA LYS A 20 -20.34 -31.26 -23.96
C LYS A 20 -20.36 -29.73 -23.97
N VAL A 21 -21.51 -29.26 -23.57
CA VAL A 21 -21.67 -28.00 -22.84
C VAL A 21 -21.14 -28.18 -21.42
N GLU A 22 -19.83 -28.11 -21.22
CA GLU A 22 -19.19 -28.06 -19.90
C GLU A 22 -17.94 -27.18 -19.90
N SER A 23 -18.11 -25.87 -19.98
CA SER A 23 -17.00 -24.97 -19.64
C SER A 23 -17.40 -23.53 -19.27
N LYS A 24 -18.69 -23.21 -19.22
CA LYS A 24 -19.09 -21.82 -18.90
C LYS A 24 -19.27 -21.51 -17.41
N ASN A 25 -19.35 -22.52 -16.53
CA ASN A 25 -19.56 -22.30 -15.09
C ASN A 25 -18.26 -22.11 -14.28
N GLY A 26 -17.12 -22.64 -14.74
CA GLY A 26 -15.83 -22.48 -14.08
C GLY A 26 -15.25 -21.07 -14.17
N THR A 27 -15.39 -20.44 -15.33
CA THR A 27 -14.90 -19.09 -15.60
C THR A 27 -15.69 -18.00 -14.86
N LYS A 28 -17.01 -18.17 -14.70
CA LYS A 28 -17.85 -17.23 -13.93
C LYS A 28 -17.55 -17.26 -12.42
N LYS A 29 -17.27 -18.47 -11.84
CA LYS A 29 -16.84 -18.60 -10.43
C LYS A 29 -15.45 -18.01 -10.18
N ALA A 30 -14.51 -18.19 -11.08
CA ALA A 30 -13.16 -17.62 -10.98
C ALA A 30 -13.17 -16.09 -11.11
N LEU A 31 -13.98 -15.55 -12.01
CA LEU A 31 -14.18 -14.10 -12.17
C LEU A 31 -14.86 -13.48 -10.94
N LYS A 32 -15.89 -14.12 -10.36
CA LYS A 32 -16.51 -13.65 -9.10
C LYS A 32 -15.53 -13.65 -7.93
N LYS A 33 -14.67 -14.66 -7.79
CA LYS A 33 -13.60 -14.65 -6.76
C LYS A 33 -12.56 -13.57 -6.97
N LYS A 34 -12.16 -13.25 -8.22
CA LYS A 34 -11.24 -12.15 -8.52
C LYS A 34 -11.84 -10.79 -8.25
N VAL A 35 -13.10 -10.57 -8.59
CA VAL A 35 -13.81 -9.30 -8.34
C VAL A 35 -13.98 -9.05 -6.83
N ASN A 36 -14.33 -10.07 -6.06
CA ASN A 36 -14.43 -9.94 -4.59
C ASN A 36 -13.08 -9.69 -3.91
N LYS A 37 -11.98 -10.25 -4.44
CA LYS A 37 -10.63 -9.96 -3.95
C LYS A 37 -10.20 -8.51 -4.20
N LYS A 38 -10.60 -7.93 -5.35
CA LYS A 38 -10.33 -6.50 -5.65
C LYS A 38 -11.15 -5.55 -4.76
N LYS A 39 -12.42 -5.88 -4.44
CA LYS A 39 -13.24 -5.05 -3.53
C LYS A 39 -12.70 -5.04 -2.08
N LYS A 40 -12.10 -6.13 -1.58
CA LYS A 40 -11.43 -6.15 -0.26
C LYS A 40 -10.18 -5.29 -0.16
N LEU A 41 -9.56 -4.91 -1.28
CA LEU A 41 -8.35 -4.08 -1.31
C LEU A 41 -8.61 -2.57 -1.31
N GLN A 42 -9.88 -2.14 -1.41
CA GLN A 42 -10.27 -0.73 -1.34
C GLN A 42 -10.61 -0.32 0.11
N ALA A 43 -9.74 -0.61 1.05
CA ALA A 43 -9.85 -0.01 2.37
C ALA A 43 -9.63 1.50 2.29
N VAL A 44 -10.53 2.28 2.86
CA VAL A 44 -10.37 3.74 2.99
C VAL A 44 -9.10 4.02 3.78
N ARG A 45 -8.15 4.68 3.13
CA ARG A 45 -6.84 4.97 3.71
C ARG A 45 -6.86 6.32 4.42
N LEU A 46 -6.93 6.28 5.74
CA LEU A 46 -6.93 7.46 6.61
C LEU A 46 -5.52 7.85 7.10
N PHE A 47 -4.48 7.40 6.44
CA PHE A 47 -3.09 7.69 6.80
C PHE A 47 -2.28 8.14 5.58
N GLU A 48 -1.19 8.86 5.84
CA GLU A 48 -0.18 9.21 4.85
C GLU A 48 1.07 8.37 5.09
N LYS A 49 1.81 8.05 4.02
CA LYS A 49 3.06 7.30 4.11
C LYS A 49 4.23 8.25 4.38
N GLY A 50 5.19 7.79 5.19
CA GLY A 50 6.44 8.49 5.45
C GLY A 50 7.66 7.60 5.30
N VAL A 51 8.83 8.23 5.29
CA VAL A 51 10.15 7.59 5.25
C VAL A 51 10.92 7.98 6.49
N ILE A 52 11.57 7.01 7.13
CA ILE A 52 12.46 7.24 8.27
C ILE A 52 13.81 7.72 7.72
N LEU A 53 14.20 8.94 8.10
CA LEU A 53 15.47 9.51 7.69
C LEU A 53 16.62 9.11 8.65
N GLY A 54 16.34 9.05 9.94
CA GLY A 54 17.32 8.77 10.97
C GLY A 54 16.91 9.30 12.33
N TYR A 55 17.82 9.34 13.28
CA TYR A 55 17.61 10.00 14.56
C TYR A 55 17.89 11.50 14.50
N LYS A 56 17.37 12.23 15.48
CA LYS A 56 17.83 13.60 15.74
C LYS A 56 19.32 13.53 16.10
N ARG A 57 20.15 14.34 15.45
CA ARG A 57 21.61 14.27 15.61
C ARG A 57 22.31 15.61 15.45
N SER A 58 23.51 15.69 15.97
CA SER A 58 24.56 16.64 15.55
C SER A 58 25.59 15.91 14.69
N GLN A 59 26.74 16.52 14.45
CA GLN A 59 27.80 15.87 13.68
C GLN A 59 28.33 14.59 14.36
N ARG A 60 28.49 14.59 15.68
CA ARG A 60 29.08 13.49 16.47
C ARG A 60 28.05 12.72 17.30
N ASN A 61 27.04 13.39 17.82
CA ASN A 61 26.07 12.82 18.77
C ASN A 61 24.71 12.55 18.12
N GLN A 62 24.07 11.45 18.54
CA GLN A 62 22.74 11.07 18.11
C GLN A 62 21.81 10.91 19.32
N ASP A 63 20.55 11.30 19.15
CA ASP A 63 19.49 11.11 20.15
C ASP A 63 18.44 10.13 19.61
N PRO A 64 18.47 8.85 20.05
CA PRO A 64 17.53 7.82 19.60
C PRO A 64 16.08 8.06 20.01
N ASN A 65 15.84 8.94 21.00
CA ASN A 65 14.50 9.27 21.46
C ASN A 65 13.64 9.93 20.37
N PHE A 66 14.29 10.68 19.47
CA PHE A 66 13.60 11.38 18.40
C PHE A 66 14.02 10.87 17.03
N THR A 67 13.04 10.38 16.29
CA THR A 67 13.20 9.92 14.92
C THR A 67 12.75 11.00 13.95
N LEU A 68 13.53 11.25 12.92
CA LEU A 68 13.20 12.16 11.83
C LEU A 68 12.44 11.41 10.74
N ILE A 69 11.29 11.96 10.34
CA ILE A 69 10.41 11.36 9.35
C ILE A 69 10.11 12.38 8.26
N SER A 70 10.30 11.99 7.01
CA SER A 70 9.82 12.72 5.84
C SER A 70 8.45 12.19 5.45
N ILE A 71 7.45 13.06 5.36
CA ILE A 71 6.08 12.70 4.99
C ILE A 71 5.91 12.85 3.48
N LYS A 72 5.29 11.89 2.83
CA LYS A 72 5.01 11.96 1.39
C LYS A 72 4.16 13.19 1.09
N ASN A 73 4.53 13.94 0.02
CA ASN A 73 3.84 15.15 -0.44
C ASN A 73 3.88 16.36 0.51
N VAL A 74 4.68 16.32 1.59
CA VAL A 74 4.86 17.44 2.51
C VAL A 74 6.26 18.02 2.32
N LYS A 75 6.36 19.22 1.74
CA LYS A 75 7.63 19.88 1.40
C LYS A 75 7.90 21.14 2.21
N THR A 76 6.92 21.65 2.95
CA THR A 76 7.03 22.88 3.70
C THR A 76 6.73 22.68 5.18
N ARG A 77 7.31 23.54 6.03
CA ARG A 77 7.06 23.52 7.47
C ARG A 77 5.59 23.75 7.81
N GLN A 78 4.90 24.62 7.06
CA GLN A 78 3.47 24.91 7.29
C GLN A 78 2.60 23.66 7.11
N HIS A 79 2.82 22.91 6.03
CA HIS A 79 2.10 21.65 5.80
C HIS A 79 2.45 20.58 6.86
N ALA A 80 3.71 20.53 7.32
CA ALA A 80 4.15 19.61 8.37
C ALA A 80 3.51 19.93 9.74
N GLN A 81 3.18 21.19 9.99
CA GLN A 81 2.50 21.64 11.22
C GLN A 81 1.16 20.91 11.44
N PHE A 82 0.43 20.61 10.37
CA PHE A 82 -0.83 19.85 10.42
C PHE A 82 -0.67 18.47 11.07
N TYR A 83 0.51 17.85 10.92
CA TYR A 83 0.79 16.51 11.43
C TYR A 83 1.29 16.50 12.88
N VAL A 84 1.59 17.65 13.46
CA VAL A 84 2.03 17.73 14.86
C VAL A 84 0.91 17.22 15.79
N GLY A 85 1.28 16.39 16.76
CA GLY A 85 0.36 15.75 17.70
C GLY A 85 -0.32 14.47 17.18
N LYS A 86 -0.22 14.14 15.90
CA LYS A 86 -0.86 12.94 15.32
C LYS A 86 -0.08 11.67 15.64
N LYS A 87 -0.82 10.54 15.71
CA LYS A 87 -0.23 9.22 15.91
C LYS A 87 0.50 8.76 14.65
N VAL A 88 1.59 8.07 14.84
CA VAL A 88 2.41 7.47 13.80
C VAL A 88 2.67 6.02 14.16
N ALA A 89 2.62 5.14 13.16
CA ALA A 89 2.92 3.73 13.31
C ALA A 89 4.04 3.33 12.35
N TYR A 90 5.05 2.65 12.87
CA TYR A 90 6.03 1.93 12.07
C TYR A 90 5.58 0.49 11.92
N VAL A 91 5.23 0.09 10.69
CA VAL A 91 4.77 -1.25 10.35
C VAL A 91 5.90 -2.02 9.71
N TYR A 92 6.23 -3.18 10.27
CA TYR A 92 7.31 -4.03 9.79
C TYR A 92 6.91 -5.51 9.81
N ARG A 93 7.61 -6.31 9.04
CA ARG A 93 7.38 -7.74 8.92
C ARG A 93 8.46 -8.51 9.65
N THR A 94 8.07 -9.52 10.42
CA THR A 94 8.98 -10.41 11.14
C THR A 94 8.94 -11.82 10.56
N VAL A 95 9.97 -12.62 10.85
CA VAL A 95 10.03 -14.01 10.44
C VAL A 95 9.03 -14.86 11.25
N ARG A 96 8.99 -14.67 12.58
CA ARG A 96 8.13 -15.43 13.48
C ARG A 96 6.70 -14.91 13.48
N HIS A 97 5.74 -15.82 13.44
CA HIS A 97 4.32 -15.52 13.64
C HIS A 97 4.05 -15.13 15.11
N HIS A 98 3.17 -14.16 15.28
CA HIS A 98 2.58 -13.82 16.58
C HIS A 98 1.10 -13.47 16.34
N ASN A 99 0.19 -14.11 17.08
CA ASN A 99 -1.25 -13.96 16.89
C ASN A 99 -1.71 -14.14 15.42
N GLY A 100 -1.20 -15.19 14.74
CA GLY A 100 -1.57 -15.52 13.36
C GLY A 100 -1.03 -14.60 12.27
N THR A 101 -0.22 -13.58 12.63
CA THR A 101 0.32 -12.62 11.65
C THR A 101 1.83 -12.45 11.78
N LYS A 102 2.50 -12.14 10.66
CA LYS A 102 3.92 -11.74 10.61
C LYS A 102 4.12 -10.23 10.70
N ILE A 103 3.03 -9.45 10.71
CA ILE A 103 3.08 -7.99 10.71
C ILE A 103 3.08 -7.50 12.15
N ARG A 104 4.02 -6.60 12.47
CA ARG A 104 4.11 -5.91 13.76
C ARG A 104 4.12 -4.41 13.55
N CYS A 105 3.79 -3.69 14.63
CA CYS A 105 3.63 -2.25 14.59
C CYS A 105 4.23 -1.65 15.86
N MET A 106 5.00 -0.57 15.70
CA MET A 106 5.51 0.26 16.78
C MET A 106 4.82 1.62 16.72
N TRP A 107 4.14 1.99 17.80
CA TRP A 107 3.38 3.25 17.87
C TRP A 107 4.24 4.39 18.41
N GLY A 108 3.98 5.58 17.86
CA GLY A 108 4.58 6.83 18.28
C GLY A 108 3.67 8.02 18.07
N LYS A 109 4.17 9.21 18.35
CA LYS A 109 3.49 10.50 18.18
C LYS A 109 4.44 11.50 17.56
N ILE A 110 3.96 12.33 16.66
CA ILE A 110 4.71 13.45 16.09
C ILE A 110 4.72 14.58 17.11
N CYS A 111 5.93 15.00 17.54
CA CYS A 111 6.11 16.01 18.58
C CYS A 111 6.20 17.42 18.01
N ARG A 112 7.01 17.62 16.96
CA ARG A 112 7.19 18.95 16.32
C ARG A 112 7.76 18.81 14.91
N THR A 113 7.74 19.90 14.16
CA THR A 113 8.42 20.01 12.88
C THR A 113 9.94 20.11 13.05
N HIS A 114 10.69 19.73 12.02
CA HIS A 114 12.15 19.80 11.98
C HIS A 114 12.61 20.51 10.71
N GLY A 115 13.17 21.70 10.87
CA GLY A 115 13.57 22.54 9.74
C GLY A 115 12.40 23.06 8.92
N ASN A 116 12.66 23.46 7.67
CA ASN A 116 11.69 24.07 6.77
C ASN A 116 11.21 23.16 5.65
N SER A 117 11.87 22.01 5.44
CA SER A 117 11.65 21.07 4.33
C SER A 117 10.52 20.05 4.57
N GLY A 118 9.65 20.27 5.56
CA GLY A 118 8.53 19.37 5.82
C GLY A 118 8.84 18.13 6.65
N VAL A 119 10.07 17.99 7.16
CA VAL A 119 10.48 16.91 8.05
C VAL A 119 9.89 17.11 9.43
N VAL A 120 9.50 16.02 10.10
CA VAL A 120 8.94 16.02 11.45
C VAL A 120 9.76 15.17 12.41
N ARG A 121 9.71 15.52 13.70
CA ARG A 121 10.27 14.72 14.79
C ARG A 121 9.16 13.90 15.41
N ALA A 122 9.36 12.59 15.48
CA ALA A 122 8.44 11.66 16.15
C ALA A 122 9.13 10.98 17.32
N LYS A 123 8.39 10.76 18.41
CA LYS A 123 8.79 9.95 19.55
C LYS A 123 7.98 8.66 19.53
N PHE A 124 8.66 7.52 19.51
CA PHE A 124 8.06 6.19 19.56
C PHE A 124 8.09 5.63 20.96
N ARG A 125 7.20 4.68 21.24
CA ARG A 125 7.15 3.99 22.52
C ARG A 125 8.46 3.25 22.82
N ASN A 126 8.97 2.52 21.81
CA ASN A 126 10.29 1.92 21.79
C ASN A 126 11.09 2.61 20.68
N HIS A 127 12.42 2.77 20.87
CA HIS A 127 13.27 3.37 19.84
C HIS A 127 13.21 2.59 18.55
N ILE A 128 13.14 3.30 17.44
CA ILE A 128 13.21 2.68 16.12
C ILE A 128 14.60 2.13 15.90
N PRO A 129 14.77 0.85 15.49
CA PRO A 129 16.08 0.29 15.22
C PRO A 129 16.73 0.96 13.99
N PRO A 130 18.08 1.08 13.95
CA PRO A 130 18.77 1.71 12.82
C PRO A 130 18.53 1.04 11.47
N CYS A 131 18.27 -0.28 11.45
CA CYS A 131 17.93 -1.02 10.24
C CYS A 131 16.61 -0.57 9.57
N ALA A 132 15.80 0.23 10.28
CA ALA A 132 14.57 0.80 9.74
C ALA A 132 14.80 2.10 8.94
N PHE A 133 16.00 2.67 8.94
CA PHE A 133 16.27 3.90 8.19
C PHE A 133 16.12 3.67 6.68
N GLY A 134 15.57 4.68 6.00
CA GLY A 134 15.19 4.57 4.59
C GLY A 134 13.90 3.78 4.32
N ASN A 135 13.33 3.12 5.34
CA ASN A 135 12.12 2.31 5.17
C ASN A 135 10.88 3.19 5.02
N ARG A 136 9.98 2.75 4.13
CA ARG A 136 8.68 3.40 3.85
C ARG A 136 7.52 2.82 4.66
N GLY A 137 7.79 2.01 5.67
CA GLY A 137 6.78 1.38 6.54
C GLY A 137 6.13 2.32 7.56
N ILE A 138 6.30 3.63 7.43
CA ILE A 138 5.69 4.63 8.31
C ILE A 138 4.30 5.01 7.80
N HIS A 139 3.32 4.88 8.70
CA HIS A 139 1.94 5.30 8.48
C HIS A 139 1.59 6.41 9.48
N ILE A 140 1.27 7.59 8.98
CA ILE A 140 0.93 8.77 9.77
C ILE A 140 -0.57 8.99 9.66
N TYR A 141 -1.28 8.85 10.77
CA TYR A 141 -2.73 8.97 10.80
C TYR A 141 -3.17 10.42 10.73
N LYS A 142 -4.13 10.73 9.84
CA LYS A 142 -4.66 12.09 9.65
C LYS A 142 -5.55 12.52 10.82
N TYR A 143 -6.15 11.55 11.53
CA TYR A 143 -7.03 11.80 12.68
C TYR A 143 -6.37 11.32 13.97
N ILE A 144 -6.70 11.98 15.07
CA ILE A 144 -6.29 11.55 16.41
C ILE A 144 -7.23 10.42 16.79
N LEU A 145 -6.72 9.20 16.78
CA LEU A 145 -7.44 8.06 17.35
C LEU A 145 -7.42 8.23 18.87
N LYS A 146 -8.59 8.40 19.47
CA LYS A 146 -8.76 8.40 20.93
C LYS A 146 -8.43 7.05 21.53
#